data_8f26f306b28170b10d15a89083a72115
#
_entry.id   8f26f306b28170b10d15a89083a72115
#
_cell.length_a   1.000
_cell.length_b   1.000
_cell.length_c   1.000
_cell.angle_alpha   90.00
_cell.angle_beta   90.00
_cell.angle_gamma   90.00
#
_symmetry.space_group_name_H-M   'P 1'
#
loop_
_entity.id
_entity.type
_entity.pdbx_description
1 polymer ?
#
loop_
_entity_poly.entity_id
_entity_poly.type
_entity_poly.pdbx_seq_one_letter_code
_entity_poly.pdbx_strand_id
1 'polypeptide(L)'
;MATTASATTKRKWPAIVLVMATLLLLVLVIRLLNLAPRTDDAYVYADTIDVVPEVNGRIVEMAVRDNQAVKEGDLLFRIDPRPYQDALTRGKASLIALDRQIELTQRTVNAQQYNAQSVRAVVERARAAAGQAADTLHRMEPLLGHGYVSAEDVDRARTAQRATQAELSAAQLQAQQATAAVSGVDALVAQRAVVMAEIAIAELNLEYATVRAPFDGRIVSLKTSTGQFASALKPVFTLIDTRHWFVVANFRETELKGIRRGTPATVYLMSDSGRRFNGKVDSISYGVAPDEAGLALPGGLPRIQRTLNWVRVSQRFPVKIRVDNPEADLFRVGTSAVAVLERGRGNDAEGH
;
A
#
# COMPACT_ATOMS: atom_id res chain seq x y z
N MET A 1 -48.57 -76.11 67.68
CA MET A 1 -47.32 -75.41 67.75
C MET A 1 -47.20 -74.62 66.45
N ALA A 2 -47.43 -73.31 66.47
CA ALA A 2 -47.38 -72.45 65.36
C ALA A 2 -46.14 -71.54 65.48
N THR A 3 -45.23 -71.62 64.54
CA THR A 3 -44.02 -70.85 64.52
C THR A 3 -44.23 -69.64 63.57
N THR A 4 -44.36 -68.49 64.16
CA THR A 4 -44.48 -67.21 63.43
C THR A 4 -43.11 -66.75 62.94
N ALA A 5 -42.91 -66.67 61.62
CA ALA A 5 -41.74 -66.09 61.00
C ALA A 5 -41.90 -64.56 60.87
N SER A 6 -41.09 -63.84 61.61
CA SER A 6 -41.00 -62.36 61.54
C SER A 6 -40.26 -61.94 60.31
N ALA A 7 -40.95 -61.26 59.35
CA ALA A 7 -40.36 -60.64 58.18
C ALA A 7 -39.74 -59.28 58.54
N THR A 8 -38.43 -59.22 58.61
CA THR A 8 -37.66 -57.95 58.75
C THR A 8 -37.69 -57.14 57.47
N THR A 9 -38.49 -56.12 57.40
CA THR A 9 -38.54 -55.12 56.32
C THR A 9 -37.23 -54.31 56.33
N LYS A 10 -36.24 -54.68 55.49
CA LYS A 10 -34.99 -53.92 55.31
C LYS A 10 -35.36 -52.55 54.84
N ARG A 11 -35.11 -51.56 55.66
CA ARG A 11 -35.33 -50.12 55.42
C ARG A 11 -34.50 -49.69 54.17
N LYS A 12 -35.12 -49.55 52.96
CA LYS A 12 -34.48 -49.24 51.67
C LYS A 12 -34.07 -47.77 51.54
N TRP A 13 -34.26 -46.99 52.62
CA TRP A 13 -33.98 -45.54 52.64
C TRP A 13 -32.52 -45.18 52.41
N PRO A 14 -31.50 -45.85 52.97
CA PRO A 14 -30.08 -45.51 52.68
C PRO A 14 -29.70 -45.77 51.24
N ALA A 15 -30.29 -46.79 50.61
CA ALA A 15 -30.03 -47.04 49.17
C ALA A 15 -30.62 -45.94 48.25
N ILE A 16 -31.82 -45.42 48.60
CA ILE A 16 -32.47 -44.33 47.89
C ILE A 16 -31.65 -43.02 48.01
N VAL A 17 -31.15 -42.71 49.21
CA VAL A 17 -30.29 -41.53 49.46
C VAL A 17 -28.97 -41.62 48.69
N LEU A 18 -28.38 -42.82 48.64
CA LEU A 18 -27.12 -43.01 47.85
C LEU A 18 -27.36 -42.79 46.34
N VAL A 19 -28.46 -43.35 45.80
CA VAL A 19 -28.81 -43.14 44.37
C VAL A 19 -29.10 -41.67 44.09
N MET A 20 -29.79 -40.95 44.96
CA MET A 20 -30.04 -39.51 44.80
C MET A 20 -28.76 -38.72 44.89
N ALA A 21 -27.83 -39.03 45.79
CA ALA A 21 -26.53 -38.38 45.93
C ALA A 21 -25.65 -38.62 44.71
N THR A 22 -25.62 -39.85 44.16
CA THR A 22 -24.88 -40.15 42.94
C THR A 22 -25.49 -39.45 41.70
N LEU A 23 -26.80 -39.36 41.62
CA LEU A 23 -27.49 -38.66 40.54
C LEU A 23 -27.24 -37.15 40.61
N LEU A 24 -27.27 -36.58 41.81
CA LEU A 24 -26.96 -35.17 42.05
C LEU A 24 -25.49 -34.86 41.69
N LEU A 25 -24.56 -35.75 42.12
CA LEU A 25 -23.15 -35.63 41.76
C LEU A 25 -22.93 -35.75 40.25
N LEU A 26 -23.62 -36.67 39.59
CA LEU A 26 -23.55 -36.83 38.14
C LEU A 26 -24.07 -35.58 37.41
N VAL A 27 -25.22 -35.06 37.86
CA VAL A 27 -25.76 -33.80 37.30
C VAL A 27 -24.82 -32.62 37.54
N LEU A 28 -24.20 -32.56 38.73
CA LEU A 28 -23.19 -31.52 39.04
C LEU A 28 -21.97 -31.65 38.15
N VAL A 29 -21.44 -32.86 37.96
CA VAL A 29 -20.30 -33.13 37.08
C VAL A 29 -20.64 -32.79 35.63
N ILE A 30 -21.80 -33.17 35.11
CA ILE A 30 -22.27 -32.82 33.76
C ILE A 30 -22.41 -31.30 33.64
N ARG A 31 -22.93 -30.61 34.64
CA ARG A 31 -22.99 -29.13 34.63
C ARG A 31 -21.62 -28.50 34.63
N LEU A 32 -20.66 -28.99 35.41
CA LEU A 32 -19.29 -28.48 35.46
C LEU A 32 -18.54 -28.72 34.14
N LEU A 33 -18.73 -29.88 33.50
CA LEU A 33 -18.13 -30.20 32.21
C LEU A 33 -18.70 -29.37 31.05
N ASN A 34 -19.98 -28.97 31.13
CA ASN A 34 -20.64 -28.17 30.11
C ASN A 34 -20.50 -26.64 30.32
N LEU A 35 -19.80 -26.18 31.37
CA LEU A 35 -19.70 -24.77 31.69
C LEU A 35 -18.64 -24.01 30.85
N ALA A 36 -17.67 -24.71 30.29
CA ALA A 36 -16.60 -24.10 29.47
C ALA A 36 -16.70 -24.58 28.03
N PRO A 37 -16.96 -23.68 27.06
CA PRO A 37 -16.89 -24.02 25.63
C PRO A 37 -15.51 -24.59 25.32
N ARG A 38 -15.45 -25.79 24.78
CA ARG A 38 -14.22 -26.48 24.40
C ARG A 38 -14.32 -27.03 22.98
N THR A 39 -13.28 -26.82 22.20
CA THR A 39 -13.18 -27.45 20.88
C THR A 39 -11.79 -28.04 20.68
N ASP A 40 -11.74 -29.18 20.03
CA ASP A 40 -10.56 -29.87 19.54
C ASP A 40 -10.31 -29.57 18.02
N ASP A 41 -11.28 -28.91 17.39
CA ASP A 41 -11.17 -28.42 16.03
C ASP A 41 -10.53 -27.02 16.05
N ALA A 42 -9.23 -26.99 16.32
CA ALA A 42 -8.45 -25.78 16.38
C ALA A 42 -7.05 -26.01 15.81
N TYR A 43 -6.48 -24.98 15.23
CA TYR A 43 -5.13 -25.01 14.67
C TYR A 43 -4.39 -23.69 14.91
N VAL A 44 -3.07 -23.81 14.98
CA VAL A 44 -2.17 -22.66 15.12
C VAL A 44 -2.10 -21.91 13.79
N TYR A 45 -2.18 -20.60 13.87
CA TYR A 45 -2.13 -19.68 12.76
C TYR A 45 -1.18 -18.51 13.07
N ALA A 46 -0.47 -18.05 12.08
CA ALA A 46 0.25 -16.79 12.10
C ALA A 46 0.04 -16.08 10.76
N ASP A 47 0.14 -14.78 10.76
CA ASP A 47 0.02 -14.01 9.52
C ASP A 47 1.21 -14.35 8.61
N THR A 48 0.94 -14.51 7.32
CA THR A 48 1.95 -14.91 6.34
C THR A 48 1.91 -13.97 5.15
N ILE A 49 3.08 -13.71 4.57
CA ILE A 49 3.18 -13.02 3.29
C ILE A 49 3.96 -13.87 2.29
N ASP A 50 3.53 -13.86 1.07
CA ASP A 50 4.31 -14.39 -0.04
C ASP A 50 5.33 -13.33 -0.47
N VAL A 51 6.61 -13.67 -0.38
CA VAL A 51 7.69 -12.79 -0.80
C VAL A 51 7.83 -12.86 -2.31
N VAL A 52 7.40 -11.77 -2.96
CA VAL A 52 7.34 -11.62 -4.40
C VAL A 52 8.36 -10.55 -4.82
N PRO A 53 9.23 -10.79 -5.81
CA PRO A 53 10.09 -9.76 -6.35
C PRO A 53 9.25 -8.72 -7.13
N GLU A 54 9.61 -7.47 -7.02
CA GLU A 54 8.95 -6.38 -7.74
C GLU A 54 9.58 -6.13 -9.12
N VAL A 55 10.80 -6.65 -9.32
CA VAL A 55 11.52 -6.56 -10.59
C VAL A 55 11.95 -7.94 -11.10
N ASN A 56 12.10 -8.07 -12.40
CA ASN A 56 12.50 -9.32 -13.05
C ASN A 56 14.02 -9.46 -13.11
N GLY A 57 14.53 -10.66 -12.94
CA GLY A 57 15.96 -10.90 -13.16
C GLY A 57 16.46 -12.18 -12.54
N ARG A 58 17.75 -12.45 -12.75
CA ARG A 58 18.43 -13.61 -12.16
C ARG A 58 18.77 -13.33 -10.70
N ILE A 59 18.48 -14.27 -9.82
CA ILE A 59 18.93 -14.23 -8.42
C ILE A 59 20.42 -14.49 -8.41
N VAL A 60 21.18 -13.48 -7.98
CA VAL A 60 22.66 -13.57 -7.87
C VAL A 60 23.10 -13.97 -6.48
N GLU A 61 22.29 -13.70 -5.48
CA GLU A 61 22.55 -14.02 -4.08
C GLU A 61 21.25 -14.44 -3.39
N MET A 62 21.32 -15.56 -2.67
CA MET A 62 20.27 -16.03 -1.77
C MET A 62 20.89 -16.08 -0.38
N ALA A 63 20.57 -15.09 0.45
CA ALA A 63 21.17 -14.93 1.78
C ALA A 63 20.52 -15.82 2.84
N VAL A 64 19.41 -16.47 2.52
CA VAL A 64 18.57 -17.21 3.45
C VAL A 64 18.36 -18.65 3.03
N ARG A 65 17.97 -19.48 4.00
CA ARG A 65 17.63 -20.91 3.81
C ARG A 65 16.22 -21.19 4.24
N ASP A 66 15.67 -22.30 3.77
CA ASP A 66 14.36 -22.77 4.22
C ASP A 66 14.34 -23.01 5.74
N ASN A 67 13.24 -22.64 6.38
CA ASN A 67 13.05 -22.68 7.84
C ASN A 67 13.98 -21.76 8.66
N GLN A 68 14.74 -20.88 8.06
CA GLN A 68 15.58 -19.91 8.75
C GLN A 68 14.73 -18.80 9.37
N ALA A 69 15.06 -18.41 10.61
CA ALA A 69 14.55 -17.19 11.23
C ALA A 69 15.30 -15.98 10.67
N VAL A 70 14.58 -14.90 10.39
CA VAL A 70 15.10 -13.62 9.89
C VAL A 70 14.52 -12.48 10.72
N LYS A 71 15.27 -11.39 10.78
CA LYS A 71 14.84 -10.14 11.40
C LYS A 71 14.42 -9.12 10.34
N GLU A 72 13.63 -8.16 10.75
CA GLU A 72 13.30 -7.01 9.92
C GLU A 72 14.56 -6.34 9.35
N GLY A 73 14.56 -6.07 8.04
CA GLY A 73 15.71 -5.49 7.32
C GLY A 73 16.76 -6.49 6.84
N ASP A 74 16.75 -7.75 7.30
CA ASP A 74 17.69 -8.77 6.82
C ASP A 74 17.56 -8.97 5.31
N LEU A 75 18.71 -9.16 4.64
CA LEU A 75 18.75 -9.47 3.22
C LEU A 75 18.17 -10.87 3.00
N LEU A 76 17.12 -10.95 2.19
CA LEU A 76 16.50 -12.22 1.78
C LEU A 76 17.18 -12.76 0.52
N PHE A 77 17.14 -11.99 -0.55
CA PHE A 77 17.84 -12.30 -1.79
C PHE A 77 18.11 -11.04 -2.59
N ARG A 78 19.01 -11.15 -3.56
CA ARG A 78 19.35 -10.08 -4.49
C ARG A 78 19.23 -10.56 -5.92
N ILE A 79 18.52 -9.77 -6.71
CA ILE A 79 18.44 -9.88 -8.15
C ILE A 79 19.65 -9.16 -8.76
N ASP A 80 20.12 -9.57 -9.95
CA ASP A 80 21.22 -8.92 -10.65
C ASP A 80 20.98 -7.41 -10.82
N PRO A 81 21.70 -6.55 -10.10
CA PRO A 81 21.44 -5.11 -10.11
C PRO A 81 22.02 -4.41 -11.35
N ARG A 82 22.90 -5.07 -12.12
CA ARG A 82 23.63 -4.44 -13.24
C ARG A 82 22.71 -3.82 -14.30
N PRO A 83 21.65 -4.48 -14.77
CA PRO A 83 20.75 -3.86 -15.75
C PRO A 83 20.07 -2.59 -15.21
N TYR A 84 19.76 -2.55 -13.92
CA TYR A 84 19.14 -1.41 -13.26
C TYR A 84 20.13 -0.28 -13.00
N GLN A 85 21.36 -0.60 -12.62
CA GLN A 85 22.45 0.36 -12.49
C GLN A 85 22.77 1.02 -13.85
N ASP A 86 22.79 0.24 -14.93
CA ASP A 86 23.02 0.75 -16.28
C ASP A 86 21.86 1.65 -16.74
N ALA A 87 20.62 1.31 -16.41
CA ALA A 87 19.45 2.15 -16.69
C ALA A 87 19.54 3.49 -15.95
N LEU A 88 19.88 3.46 -14.67
CA LEU A 88 20.07 4.64 -13.84
C LEU A 88 21.21 5.53 -14.38
N THR A 89 22.34 4.92 -14.74
CA THR A 89 23.50 5.64 -15.31
C THR A 89 23.15 6.31 -16.63
N ARG A 90 22.41 5.63 -17.51
CA ARG A 90 21.90 6.20 -18.76
C ARG A 90 20.98 7.37 -18.52
N GLY A 91 20.03 7.25 -17.58
CA GLY A 91 19.11 8.32 -17.21
C GLY A 91 19.87 9.57 -16.72
N LYS A 92 20.85 9.38 -15.83
CA LYS A 92 21.69 10.48 -15.33
C LYS A 92 22.52 11.14 -16.45
N ALA A 93 23.07 10.35 -17.37
CA ALA A 93 23.79 10.89 -18.53
C ALA A 93 22.86 11.69 -19.46
N SER A 94 21.64 11.22 -19.69
CA SER A 94 20.63 11.93 -20.46
C SER A 94 20.24 13.28 -19.81
N LEU A 95 20.13 13.33 -18.50
CA LEU A 95 19.87 14.57 -17.77
C LEU A 95 20.99 15.59 -17.97
N ILE A 96 22.25 15.15 -17.83
CA ILE A 96 23.42 16.03 -18.06
C ILE A 96 23.42 16.57 -19.49
N ALA A 97 23.15 15.72 -20.48
CA ALA A 97 23.10 16.16 -21.89
C ALA A 97 21.98 17.19 -22.10
N LEU A 98 20.82 16.97 -21.52
CA LEU A 98 19.69 17.90 -21.61
C LEU A 98 19.95 19.22 -20.88
N ASP A 99 20.58 19.20 -19.71
CA ASP A 99 20.99 20.42 -19.01
C ASP A 99 21.97 21.27 -19.84
N ARG A 100 22.90 20.63 -20.55
CA ARG A 100 23.77 21.34 -21.52
C ARG A 100 23.00 21.91 -22.69
N GLN A 101 22.01 21.21 -23.20
CA GLN A 101 21.15 21.70 -24.27
C GLN A 101 20.33 22.93 -23.84
N ILE A 102 19.77 22.88 -22.60
CA ILE A 102 19.05 24.02 -21.99
C ILE A 102 20.00 25.24 -21.90
N GLU A 103 21.21 25.03 -21.38
CA GLU A 103 22.20 26.11 -21.27
C GLU A 103 22.53 26.76 -22.62
N LEU A 104 22.77 25.96 -23.68
CA LEU A 104 23.02 26.44 -25.01
C LEU A 104 21.82 27.21 -25.58
N THR A 105 20.62 26.65 -25.44
CA THR A 105 19.39 27.32 -25.89
C THR A 105 19.16 28.64 -25.14
N GLN A 106 19.41 28.68 -23.83
CA GLN A 106 19.29 29.90 -23.04
C GLN A 106 20.25 30.99 -23.53
N ARG A 107 21.48 30.64 -23.92
CA ARG A 107 22.42 31.60 -24.51
C ARG A 107 21.88 32.16 -25.85
N THR A 108 21.25 31.31 -26.66
CA THR A 108 20.60 31.72 -27.91
C THR A 108 19.43 32.66 -27.67
N VAL A 109 18.57 32.32 -26.68
CA VAL A 109 17.43 33.18 -26.26
C VAL A 109 17.92 34.54 -25.79
N ASN A 110 18.97 34.57 -24.96
CA ASN A 110 19.56 35.83 -24.49
C ASN A 110 20.08 36.69 -25.68
N ALA A 111 20.76 36.06 -26.66
CA ALA A 111 21.21 36.78 -27.86
C ALA A 111 20.03 37.34 -28.66
N GLN A 112 18.93 36.59 -28.82
CA GLN A 112 17.71 37.06 -29.49
C GLN A 112 17.06 38.22 -28.72
N GLN A 113 17.03 38.17 -27.39
CA GLN A 113 16.53 39.26 -26.53
C GLN A 113 17.35 40.53 -26.70
N TYR A 114 18.69 40.43 -26.70
CA TYR A 114 19.57 41.60 -26.96
C TYR A 114 19.37 42.19 -28.35
N ASN A 115 19.18 41.33 -29.36
CA ASN A 115 18.86 41.78 -30.71
C ASN A 115 17.50 42.52 -30.74
N ALA A 116 16.45 41.96 -30.15
CA ALA A 116 15.14 42.63 -30.07
C ALA A 116 15.21 43.98 -29.31
N GLN A 117 16.02 44.05 -28.25
CA GLN A 117 16.27 45.30 -27.55
C GLN A 117 17.01 46.35 -28.43
N SER A 118 18.01 45.93 -29.19
CA SER A 118 18.73 46.77 -30.16
C SER A 118 17.78 47.35 -31.22
N VAL A 119 16.91 46.51 -31.79
CA VAL A 119 15.93 46.95 -32.80
C VAL A 119 14.91 47.91 -32.21
N ARG A 120 14.49 47.75 -30.93
CA ARG A 120 13.64 48.72 -30.25
C ARG A 120 14.29 50.11 -30.15
N ALA A 121 15.61 50.20 -29.93
CA ALA A 121 16.32 51.46 -29.92
C ALA A 121 16.28 52.14 -31.31
N VAL A 122 16.24 51.36 -32.42
CA VAL A 122 16.02 51.90 -33.77
C VAL A 122 14.63 52.51 -33.92
N VAL A 123 13.58 51.85 -33.35
CA VAL A 123 12.21 52.39 -33.37
C VAL A 123 12.14 53.73 -32.63
N GLU A 124 12.77 53.86 -31.47
CA GLU A 124 12.78 55.15 -30.73
C GLU A 124 13.47 56.26 -31.52
N ARG A 125 14.56 55.95 -32.24
CA ARG A 125 15.22 56.91 -33.12
C ARG A 125 14.33 57.32 -34.29
N ALA A 126 13.66 56.37 -34.96
CA ALA A 126 12.75 56.65 -36.06
C ALA A 126 11.52 57.45 -35.56
N ARG A 127 11.03 57.15 -34.37
CA ARG A 127 9.92 57.91 -33.73
C ARG A 127 10.30 59.37 -33.49
N ALA A 128 11.48 59.62 -32.97
CA ALA A 128 11.97 60.97 -32.74
C ALA A 128 12.09 61.76 -34.07
N ALA A 129 12.64 61.14 -35.15
CA ALA A 129 12.74 61.76 -36.49
C ALA A 129 11.34 62.05 -37.05
N ALA A 130 10.39 61.11 -36.98
CA ALA A 130 9.00 61.32 -37.45
C ALA A 130 8.32 62.47 -36.69
N GLY A 131 8.50 62.52 -35.37
CA GLY A 131 8.00 63.62 -34.53
C GLY A 131 8.55 64.95 -34.95
N GLN A 132 9.90 65.09 -35.16
CA GLN A 132 10.53 66.30 -35.61
C GLN A 132 10.02 66.76 -36.96
N ALA A 133 9.85 65.84 -37.93
CA ALA A 133 9.34 66.19 -39.28
C ALA A 133 7.85 66.60 -39.20
N ALA A 134 7.02 65.96 -38.38
CA ALA A 134 5.64 66.34 -38.16
C ALA A 134 5.52 67.75 -37.54
N ASP A 135 6.32 68.04 -36.51
CA ASP A 135 6.33 69.31 -35.81
C ASP A 135 6.81 70.43 -36.78
N THR A 136 7.76 70.15 -37.68
CA THR A 136 8.25 71.08 -38.70
C THR A 136 7.13 71.39 -39.68
N LEU A 137 6.48 70.40 -40.26
CA LEU A 137 5.32 70.56 -41.12
C LEU A 137 4.21 71.40 -40.46
N HIS A 138 3.84 71.01 -39.22
CA HIS A 138 2.79 71.71 -38.44
C HIS A 138 3.13 73.21 -38.25
N ARG A 139 4.33 73.59 -38.03
CA ARG A 139 4.76 74.99 -37.92
C ARG A 139 4.73 75.71 -39.27
N MET A 140 5.05 75.04 -40.37
CA MET A 140 5.15 75.66 -41.71
C MET A 140 3.79 75.84 -42.43
N GLU A 141 2.86 74.93 -42.24
CA GLU A 141 1.51 74.99 -42.86
C GLU A 141 0.74 76.30 -42.58
N PRO A 142 0.67 76.88 -41.40
CA PRO A 142 -0.01 78.12 -41.13
C PRO A 142 0.69 79.31 -41.79
N LEU A 143 2.04 79.23 -41.91
CA LEU A 143 2.84 80.35 -42.48
C LEU A 143 2.66 80.51 -44.01
N LEU A 144 2.27 79.45 -44.71
CA LEU A 144 1.94 79.49 -46.15
C LEU A 144 0.77 80.44 -46.44
N GLY A 145 -0.29 80.40 -45.59
CA GLY A 145 -1.47 81.26 -45.76
C GLY A 145 -1.16 82.77 -45.59
N HIS A 146 -0.05 83.09 -44.92
CA HIS A 146 0.41 84.43 -44.69
C HIS A 146 1.53 84.84 -45.65
N GLY A 147 1.98 84.00 -46.59
CA GLY A 147 3.03 84.22 -47.57
C GLY A 147 4.46 84.27 -47.00
N TYR A 148 4.70 83.77 -45.78
CA TYR A 148 6.02 83.76 -45.13
C TYR A 148 6.92 82.60 -45.56
N VAL A 149 6.35 81.57 -46.18
CA VAL A 149 7.08 80.41 -46.73
C VAL A 149 6.56 80.08 -48.14
N SER A 150 7.37 79.42 -48.95
CA SER A 150 6.92 79.00 -50.29
C SER A 150 6.14 77.74 -50.26
N ALA A 151 5.25 77.48 -51.25
CA ALA A 151 4.52 76.23 -51.43
C ALA A 151 5.48 75.03 -51.58
N GLU A 152 6.62 75.24 -52.25
CA GLU A 152 7.66 74.25 -52.44
C GLU A 152 8.28 73.81 -51.09
N ASP A 153 8.51 74.73 -50.16
CA ASP A 153 9.05 74.42 -48.85
C ASP A 153 8.07 73.61 -48.00
N VAL A 154 6.77 73.89 -48.06
CA VAL A 154 5.73 73.11 -47.40
C VAL A 154 5.61 71.70 -48.01
N ASP A 155 5.66 71.61 -49.38
CA ASP A 155 5.60 70.30 -50.04
C ASP A 155 6.86 69.43 -49.74
N ARG A 156 8.02 70.08 -49.60
CA ARG A 156 9.25 69.42 -49.15
C ARG A 156 9.11 68.88 -47.68
N ALA A 157 8.58 69.71 -46.80
CA ALA A 157 8.32 69.31 -45.41
C ALA A 157 7.28 68.15 -45.30
N ARG A 158 6.23 68.22 -46.16
CA ARG A 158 5.21 67.15 -46.24
C ARG A 158 5.80 65.81 -46.75
N THR A 159 6.68 65.91 -47.76
CA THR A 159 7.36 64.71 -48.27
C THR A 159 8.34 64.13 -47.22
N ALA A 160 9.05 64.96 -46.46
CA ALA A 160 9.91 64.54 -45.37
C ALA A 160 9.11 63.84 -44.23
N GLN A 161 7.97 64.41 -43.87
CA GLN A 161 7.08 63.82 -42.87
C GLN A 161 6.56 62.44 -43.30
N ARG A 162 6.14 62.29 -44.58
CA ARG A 162 5.71 61.00 -45.13
C ARG A 162 6.84 59.96 -45.13
N ALA A 163 8.04 60.37 -45.50
CA ALA A 163 9.23 59.53 -45.58
C ALA A 163 9.58 58.98 -44.13
N THR A 164 9.69 59.93 -43.18
CA THR A 164 10.04 59.53 -41.80
C THR A 164 8.93 58.71 -41.13
N GLN A 165 7.62 58.90 -41.45
CA GLN A 165 6.53 58.09 -41.03
C GLN A 165 6.61 56.68 -41.59
N ALA A 166 6.98 56.53 -42.87
CA ALA A 166 7.20 55.23 -43.49
C ALA A 166 8.40 54.49 -42.87
N GLU A 167 9.47 55.18 -42.51
CA GLU A 167 10.63 54.62 -41.77
C GLU A 167 10.24 54.15 -40.38
N LEU A 168 9.42 54.93 -39.65
CA LEU A 168 8.92 54.52 -38.34
C LEU A 168 8.09 53.23 -38.46
N SER A 169 7.20 53.16 -39.42
CA SER A 169 6.36 51.96 -39.66
C SER A 169 7.23 50.73 -39.98
N ALA A 170 8.25 50.87 -40.82
CA ALA A 170 9.19 49.82 -41.16
C ALA A 170 10.00 49.35 -39.92
N ALA A 171 10.49 50.28 -39.12
CA ALA A 171 11.21 49.98 -37.87
C ALA A 171 10.32 49.25 -36.84
N GLN A 172 9.04 49.63 -36.73
CA GLN A 172 8.06 48.95 -35.86
C GLN A 172 7.83 47.51 -36.30
N LEU A 173 7.65 47.26 -37.60
CA LEU A 173 7.49 45.87 -38.11
C LEU A 173 8.75 45.05 -37.86
N GLN A 174 9.94 45.62 -38.04
CA GLN A 174 11.21 44.95 -37.74
C GLN A 174 11.34 44.63 -36.25
N ALA A 175 10.90 45.52 -35.35
CA ALA A 175 10.88 45.26 -33.91
C ALA A 175 9.90 44.15 -33.53
N GLN A 176 8.73 44.10 -34.17
CA GLN A 176 7.78 43.00 -33.99
C GLN A 176 8.36 41.66 -34.42
N GLN A 177 9.00 41.60 -35.57
CA GLN A 177 9.70 40.40 -36.07
C GLN A 177 10.80 39.95 -35.12
N ALA A 178 11.64 40.87 -34.65
CA ALA A 178 12.71 40.55 -33.71
C ALA A 178 12.17 40.04 -32.37
N THR A 179 11.06 40.61 -31.91
CA THR A 179 10.40 40.14 -30.66
C THR A 179 9.74 38.77 -30.84
N ALA A 180 9.08 38.52 -31.98
CA ALA A 180 8.46 37.23 -32.31
C ALA A 180 9.49 36.10 -32.52
N ALA A 181 10.72 36.45 -32.88
CA ALA A 181 11.83 35.51 -33.08
C ALA A 181 12.44 35.02 -31.73
N VAL A 182 12.09 35.66 -30.61
CA VAL A 182 12.59 35.21 -29.29
C VAL A 182 11.91 33.88 -28.94
N SER A 183 12.70 32.82 -28.96
CA SER A 183 12.26 31.47 -28.52
C SER A 183 12.28 31.35 -27.00
N GLY A 184 11.74 30.27 -26.48
CA GLY A 184 11.76 29.91 -25.04
C GLY A 184 12.53 28.62 -24.80
N VAL A 185 12.84 28.35 -23.54
CA VAL A 185 13.41 27.08 -23.07
C VAL A 185 12.39 26.17 -22.40
N ASP A 186 11.13 26.61 -22.33
CA ASP A 186 10.08 25.94 -21.50
C ASP A 186 9.85 24.48 -21.89
N ALA A 187 9.90 24.19 -23.20
CA ALA A 187 9.76 22.81 -23.70
C ALA A 187 10.92 21.90 -23.23
N LEU A 188 12.14 22.41 -23.20
CA LEU A 188 13.30 21.65 -22.70
C LEU A 188 13.26 21.51 -21.18
N VAL A 189 12.78 22.51 -20.45
CA VAL A 189 12.56 22.43 -19.00
C VAL A 189 11.48 21.41 -18.68
N ALA A 190 10.40 21.35 -19.44
CA ALA A 190 9.39 20.30 -19.30
C ALA A 190 9.98 18.91 -19.60
N GLN A 191 10.80 18.77 -20.65
CA GLN A 191 11.49 17.52 -20.96
C GLN A 191 12.44 17.10 -19.84
N ARG A 192 13.10 18.05 -19.16
CA ARG A 192 13.96 17.78 -18.00
C ARG A 192 13.18 17.12 -16.87
N ALA A 193 11.94 17.56 -16.59
CA ALA A 193 11.09 16.94 -15.59
C ALA A 193 10.75 15.47 -15.93
N VAL A 194 10.52 15.16 -17.20
CA VAL A 194 10.30 13.77 -17.66
C VAL A 194 11.52 12.90 -17.39
N VAL A 195 12.71 13.36 -17.79
CA VAL A 195 13.96 12.61 -17.56
C VAL A 195 14.23 12.41 -16.06
N MET A 196 13.92 13.39 -15.22
CA MET A 196 14.04 13.23 -13.75
C MET A 196 13.07 12.17 -13.21
N ALA A 197 11.85 12.09 -13.73
CA ALA A 197 10.91 11.04 -13.36
C ALA A 197 11.39 9.65 -13.81
N GLU A 198 11.99 9.53 -15.00
CA GLU A 198 12.60 8.27 -15.46
C GLU A 198 13.77 7.84 -14.58
N ILE A 199 14.60 8.77 -14.11
CA ILE A 199 15.68 8.51 -13.16
C ILE A 199 15.10 7.98 -11.83
N ALA A 200 14.05 8.60 -11.29
CA ALA A 200 13.41 8.15 -10.07
C ALA A 200 12.86 6.72 -10.18
N ILE A 201 12.27 6.36 -11.33
CA ILE A 201 11.83 4.99 -11.60
C ILE A 201 13.03 4.03 -11.67
N ALA A 202 14.14 4.43 -12.29
CA ALA A 202 15.33 3.60 -12.38
C ALA A 202 15.99 3.39 -10.99
N GLU A 203 15.97 4.40 -10.12
CA GLU A 203 16.44 4.30 -8.73
C GLU A 203 15.56 3.33 -7.92
N LEU A 204 14.25 3.43 -8.03
CA LEU A 204 13.29 2.54 -7.39
C LEU A 204 13.47 1.08 -7.86
N ASN A 205 13.63 0.85 -9.15
CA ASN A 205 13.88 -0.49 -9.68
C ASN A 205 15.21 -1.08 -9.20
N LEU A 206 16.22 -0.25 -9.00
CA LEU A 206 17.51 -0.68 -8.42
C LEU A 206 17.36 -1.05 -6.94
N GLU A 207 16.56 -0.31 -6.18
CA GLU A 207 16.23 -0.63 -4.80
C GLU A 207 15.48 -1.97 -4.72
N TYR A 208 14.49 -2.18 -5.56
CA TYR A 208 13.70 -3.42 -5.65
C TYR A 208 14.52 -4.65 -6.06
N ALA A 209 15.69 -4.46 -6.66
CA ALA A 209 16.61 -5.56 -6.92
C ALA A 209 17.18 -6.18 -5.63
N THR A 210 17.03 -5.52 -4.47
CA THR A 210 17.47 -6.01 -3.16
C THR A 210 16.27 -6.22 -2.25
N VAL A 211 15.84 -7.47 -2.10
CA VAL A 211 14.67 -7.83 -1.30
C VAL A 211 15.07 -8.09 0.15
N ARG A 212 14.41 -7.38 1.06
CA ARG A 212 14.65 -7.46 2.52
C ARG A 212 13.41 -7.92 3.26
N ALA A 213 13.60 -8.46 4.46
CA ALA A 213 12.51 -8.87 5.34
C ALA A 213 11.75 -7.64 5.88
N PRO A 214 10.41 -7.57 5.71
CA PRO A 214 9.61 -6.45 6.21
C PRO A 214 9.30 -6.55 7.71
N PHE A 215 9.53 -7.70 8.33
CA PHE A 215 9.31 -7.95 9.76
C PHE A 215 10.08 -9.19 10.21
N ASP A 216 10.17 -9.39 11.53
CA ASP A 216 10.75 -10.58 12.13
C ASP A 216 9.92 -11.81 11.83
N GLY A 217 10.51 -12.82 11.20
CA GLY A 217 9.75 -13.97 10.74
C GLY A 217 10.57 -15.21 10.48
N ARG A 218 9.91 -16.23 9.94
CA ARG A 218 10.54 -17.49 9.52
C ARG A 218 10.18 -17.80 8.07
N ILE A 219 11.18 -18.15 7.31
CA ILE A 219 11.06 -18.52 5.89
C ILE A 219 10.52 -19.93 5.78
N VAL A 220 9.57 -20.13 4.88
CA VAL A 220 9.03 -21.45 4.54
C VAL A 220 8.82 -21.59 3.04
N SER A 221 8.86 -22.84 2.57
CA SER A 221 8.61 -23.19 1.15
C SER A 221 9.62 -22.57 0.19
N LEU A 222 10.86 -22.37 0.60
CA LEU A 222 11.93 -21.89 -0.28
C LEU A 222 12.33 -23.02 -1.26
N LYS A 223 11.87 -22.91 -2.49
CA LYS A 223 12.16 -23.86 -3.59
C LYS A 223 13.12 -23.30 -4.63
N THR A 224 13.54 -22.06 -4.45
CA THR A 224 14.37 -21.29 -5.39
C THR A 224 15.80 -21.21 -4.91
N SER A 225 16.76 -21.19 -5.82
CA SER A 225 18.18 -21.08 -5.50
C SER A 225 18.87 -20.00 -6.34
N THR A 226 20.09 -19.64 -5.97
CA THR A 226 20.96 -18.75 -6.75
C THR A 226 21.10 -19.23 -8.17
N GLY A 227 21.01 -18.32 -9.14
CA GLY A 227 21.07 -18.61 -10.57
C GLY A 227 19.70 -18.74 -11.25
N GLN A 228 18.62 -18.92 -10.50
CA GLN A 228 17.28 -18.99 -11.02
C GLN A 228 16.76 -17.59 -11.42
N PHE A 229 15.90 -17.56 -12.45
CA PHE A 229 15.26 -16.32 -12.87
C PHE A 229 14.01 -16.07 -12.02
N ALA A 230 13.97 -14.94 -11.33
CA ALA A 230 12.83 -14.45 -10.58
C ALA A 230 11.99 -13.54 -11.50
N SER A 231 10.69 -13.78 -11.50
CA SER A 231 9.72 -12.95 -12.23
C SER A 231 8.89 -12.15 -11.25
N ALA A 232 8.64 -10.89 -11.54
CA ALA A 232 7.69 -10.07 -10.82
C ALA A 232 6.33 -10.81 -10.74
N LEU A 233 5.64 -10.67 -9.60
CA LEU A 233 4.35 -11.31 -9.31
C LEU A 233 4.39 -12.83 -9.09
N LYS A 234 5.56 -13.50 -9.13
CA LYS A 234 5.69 -14.90 -8.72
C LYS A 234 6.37 -15.02 -7.36
N PRO A 235 5.73 -15.65 -6.38
CA PRO A 235 6.33 -15.83 -5.05
C PRO A 235 7.57 -16.73 -5.14
N VAL A 236 8.61 -16.31 -4.43
CA VAL A 236 9.86 -17.08 -4.30
C VAL A 236 9.77 -18.01 -3.10
N PHE A 237 9.20 -17.55 -2.01
CA PHE A 237 8.91 -18.28 -0.77
C PHE A 237 7.88 -17.51 0.06
N THR A 238 7.44 -18.12 1.16
CA THR A 238 6.52 -17.48 2.12
C THR A 238 7.27 -17.12 3.40
N LEU A 239 6.98 -15.94 3.95
CA LEU A 239 7.48 -15.47 5.25
C LEU A 239 6.34 -15.49 6.26
N ILE A 240 6.53 -16.21 7.36
CA ILE A 240 5.59 -16.29 8.48
C ILE A 240 5.98 -15.24 9.52
N ASP A 241 5.02 -14.39 9.93
CA ASP A 241 5.21 -13.44 11.03
C ASP A 241 5.28 -14.19 12.38
N THR A 242 6.45 -14.16 13.02
CA THR A 242 6.65 -14.85 14.30
C THR A 242 6.40 -13.96 15.52
N ARG A 243 6.03 -12.70 15.33
CA ARG A 243 5.75 -11.75 16.43
C ARG A 243 4.39 -12.02 17.09
N HIS A 244 3.42 -12.51 16.31
CA HIS A 244 2.06 -12.73 16.77
C HIS A 244 1.56 -14.11 16.36
N TRP A 245 1.20 -14.91 17.36
CA TRP A 245 0.65 -16.23 17.15
C TRP A 245 -0.81 -16.27 17.57
N PHE A 246 -1.59 -16.96 16.77
CA PHE A 246 -3.00 -17.13 17.00
C PHE A 246 -3.36 -18.63 16.98
N VAL A 247 -4.45 -18.95 17.63
CA VAL A 247 -5.13 -20.22 17.43
C VAL A 247 -6.51 -19.93 16.88
N VAL A 248 -6.81 -20.49 15.73
CA VAL A 248 -8.14 -20.45 15.13
C VAL A 248 -8.89 -21.68 15.59
N ALA A 249 -9.91 -21.48 16.39
CA ALA A 249 -10.70 -22.53 17.03
C ALA A 249 -12.15 -22.46 16.55
N ASN A 250 -12.65 -23.57 15.99
CA ASN A 250 -13.97 -23.64 15.40
C ASN A 250 -15.00 -24.07 16.47
N PHE A 251 -15.75 -23.09 17.02
CA PHE A 251 -16.82 -23.34 17.99
C PHE A 251 -18.17 -23.48 17.30
N ARG A 252 -19.05 -24.28 17.87
CA ARG A 252 -20.44 -24.41 17.41
C ARG A 252 -21.19 -23.11 17.63
N GLU A 253 -22.11 -22.78 16.71
CA GLU A 253 -22.98 -21.60 16.84
C GLU A 253 -23.66 -21.50 18.23
N THR A 254 -24.07 -22.65 18.79
CA THR A 254 -24.71 -22.74 20.11
C THR A 254 -23.77 -22.38 21.26
N GLU A 255 -22.46 -22.46 21.07
CA GLU A 255 -21.42 -22.16 22.06
C GLU A 255 -20.96 -20.71 22.03
N LEU A 256 -21.26 -19.98 20.95
CA LEU A 256 -20.87 -18.57 20.79
C LEU A 256 -21.55 -17.63 21.79
N LYS A 257 -22.67 -18.04 22.36
CA LYS A 257 -23.40 -17.23 23.34
C LYS A 257 -22.52 -16.95 24.56
N GLY A 258 -22.12 -15.70 24.74
CA GLY A 258 -21.27 -15.25 25.85
C GLY A 258 -19.79 -15.19 25.54
N ILE A 259 -19.35 -15.59 24.35
CA ILE A 259 -17.98 -15.37 23.85
C ILE A 259 -17.91 -13.94 23.29
N ARG A 260 -16.95 -13.15 23.76
CA ARG A 260 -16.71 -11.79 23.31
C ARG A 260 -15.21 -11.58 23.09
N ARG A 261 -14.85 -10.53 22.36
CA ARG A 261 -13.46 -10.08 22.28
C ARG A 261 -12.91 -9.84 23.68
N GLY A 262 -11.71 -10.35 23.96
CA GLY A 262 -11.07 -10.29 25.28
C GLY A 262 -11.43 -11.43 26.22
N THR A 263 -12.37 -12.35 25.86
CA THR A 263 -12.65 -13.55 26.67
C THR A 263 -11.36 -14.35 26.88
N PRO A 264 -10.98 -14.70 28.12
CA PRO A 264 -9.81 -15.52 28.39
C PRO A 264 -9.96 -16.92 27.76
N ALA A 265 -8.86 -17.43 27.25
CA ALA A 265 -8.78 -18.74 26.62
C ALA A 265 -7.54 -19.48 27.09
N THR A 266 -7.67 -20.79 27.26
CA THR A 266 -6.53 -21.69 27.46
C THR A 266 -6.40 -22.59 26.24
N VAL A 267 -5.19 -22.63 25.68
CA VAL A 267 -4.85 -23.40 24.49
C VAL A 267 -3.88 -24.52 24.86
N TYR A 268 -4.11 -25.69 24.31
CA TYR A 268 -3.23 -26.86 24.41
C TYR A 268 -2.84 -27.26 22.99
N LEU A 269 -1.53 -27.39 22.74
CA LEU A 269 -1.04 -27.91 21.46
C LEU A 269 -1.05 -29.44 21.49
N MET A 270 -1.45 -30.06 20.38
CA MET A 270 -1.43 -31.53 20.26
C MET A 270 0.03 -32.06 20.27
N SER A 271 1.00 -31.25 19.85
CA SER A 271 2.43 -31.57 19.90
C SER A 271 2.99 -31.69 21.33
N ASP A 272 2.38 -30.99 22.31
CA ASP A 272 2.73 -31.05 23.74
C ASP A 272 1.48 -30.74 24.57
N SER A 273 0.66 -31.77 24.78
CA SER A 273 -0.62 -31.66 25.48
C SER A 273 -0.50 -31.40 27.02
N GLY A 274 0.70 -31.50 27.55
CA GLY A 274 1.00 -31.20 28.96
C GLY A 274 1.14 -29.70 29.24
N ARG A 275 1.41 -28.90 28.24
CA ARG A 275 1.62 -27.45 28.38
C ARG A 275 0.36 -26.66 28.12
N ARG A 276 0.17 -25.63 28.94
CA ARG A 276 -0.95 -24.69 28.84
C ARG A 276 -0.44 -23.34 28.33
N PHE A 277 -1.07 -22.81 27.31
CA PHE A 277 -0.82 -21.47 26.82
C PHE A 277 -2.06 -20.62 27.07
N ASN A 278 -1.86 -19.51 27.73
CA ASN A 278 -2.93 -18.53 27.97
C ASN A 278 -3.09 -17.66 26.73
N GLY A 279 -4.31 -17.23 26.48
CA GLY A 279 -4.62 -16.34 25.40
C GLY A 279 -5.93 -15.62 25.62
N LYS A 280 -6.29 -14.78 24.69
CA LYS A 280 -7.55 -14.02 24.70
C LYS A 280 -8.18 -14.07 23.31
N VAL A 281 -9.50 -14.13 23.28
CA VAL A 281 -10.26 -14.01 22.05
C VAL A 281 -9.97 -12.65 21.42
N ASP A 282 -9.38 -12.65 20.24
CA ASP A 282 -9.11 -11.46 19.44
C ASP A 282 -10.33 -11.08 18.59
N SER A 283 -10.89 -12.07 17.89
CA SER A 283 -12.06 -11.86 17.04
C SER A 283 -12.85 -13.14 16.85
N ILE A 284 -14.11 -12.98 16.49
CA ILE A 284 -15.02 -14.05 16.09
C ILE A 284 -15.39 -13.79 14.64
N SER A 285 -15.28 -14.80 13.78
CA SER A 285 -15.64 -14.65 12.37
C SER A 285 -17.12 -14.27 12.24
N TYR A 286 -17.39 -13.24 11.46
CA TYR A 286 -18.74 -12.73 11.26
C TYR A 286 -19.57 -13.55 10.27
N GLY A 287 -18.92 -14.43 9.49
CA GLY A 287 -19.58 -15.28 8.52
C GLY A 287 -18.73 -16.48 8.14
N VAL A 288 -19.41 -17.55 7.75
CA VAL A 288 -18.82 -18.76 7.17
C VAL A 288 -19.63 -19.13 5.93
N ALA A 289 -18.98 -19.70 4.92
CA ALA A 289 -19.68 -20.19 3.75
C ALA A 289 -20.36 -21.53 4.08
N PRO A 290 -21.68 -21.68 3.91
CA PRO A 290 -22.34 -22.97 4.08
C PRO A 290 -21.98 -23.90 2.93
N ASP A 291 -21.64 -25.18 3.23
CA ASP A 291 -21.18 -26.19 2.27
C ASP A 291 -22.18 -26.53 1.14
N GLU A 292 -23.47 -26.24 1.33
CA GLU A 292 -24.54 -26.64 0.38
C GLU A 292 -24.91 -25.57 -0.64
N ALA A 293 -24.41 -24.34 -0.51
CA ALA A 293 -24.66 -23.35 -1.51
C ALA A 293 -23.70 -23.54 -2.68
N GLY A 294 -24.18 -24.15 -3.75
CA GLY A 294 -23.54 -24.13 -5.08
C GLY A 294 -23.36 -22.70 -5.66
N LEU A 295 -23.45 -21.71 -4.82
CA LEU A 295 -23.10 -20.32 -5.04
C LEU A 295 -21.60 -20.16 -4.80
N ALA A 296 -20.87 -19.98 -5.88
CA ALA A 296 -19.52 -19.42 -5.82
C ALA A 296 -19.61 -18.01 -5.22
N LEU A 297 -19.62 -17.92 -3.90
CA LEU A 297 -19.45 -16.63 -3.21
C LEU A 297 -18.02 -16.15 -3.53
N PRO A 298 -17.84 -14.90 -3.97
CA PRO A 298 -16.53 -14.35 -4.23
C PRO A 298 -15.65 -14.47 -2.99
N GLY A 299 -14.39 -14.87 -3.19
CA GLY A 299 -13.43 -15.35 -2.22
C GLY A 299 -13.31 -14.55 -0.93
N GLY A 300 -12.88 -15.26 0.11
CA GLY A 300 -12.48 -14.71 1.41
C GLY A 300 -13.14 -15.34 2.62
N LEU A 301 -14.24 -16.10 2.46
CA LEU A 301 -14.84 -16.80 3.61
C LEU A 301 -14.20 -18.18 3.82
N PRO A 302 -13.83 -18.54 5.07
CA PRO A 302 -13.25 -19.85 5.36
C PRO A 302 -14.26 -20.98 5.09
N ARG A 303 -13.82 -22.03 4.38
CA ARG A 303 -14.62 -23.23 4.11
C ARG A 303 -14.48 -24.19 5.28
N ILE A 304 -15.60 -24.60 5.87
CA ILE A 304 -15.63 -25.57 6.95
C ILE A 304 -16.47 -26.76 6.50
N GLN A 305 -15.85 -27.93 6.41
CA GLN A 305 -16.52 -29.16 5.95
C GLN A 305 -17.56 -29.65 6.96
N ARG A 306 -18.74 -30.01 6.47
CA ARG A 306 -19.76 -30.74 7.24
C ARG A 306 -19.57 -32.23 7.05
N THR A 307 -19.65 -32.97 8.12
CA THR A 307 -19.31 -34.39 8.09
C THR A 307 -20.48 -35.34 7.82
N LEU A 308 -21.75 -34.94 7.82
CA LEU A 308 -22.90 -35.84 7.59
C LEU A 308 -24.19 -35.09 7.19
N ASN A 309 -24.77 -35.43 6.03
CA ASN A 309 -25.94 -34.72 5.45
C ASN A 309 -27.32 -35.11 6.03
N TRP A 310 -27.44 -36.15 6.85
CA TRP A 310 -28.74 -36.63 7.38
C TRP A 310 -29.10 -36.09 8.78
N VAL A 311 -28.13 -35.48 9.47
CA VAL A 311 -28.34 -34.80 10.76
C VAL A 311 -28.01 -33.33 10.58
N ARG A 312 -28.90 -32.42 11.00
CA ARG A 312 -28.59 -30.99 11.08
C ARG A 312 -27.51 -30.76 12.13
N VAL A 313 -26.27 -30.68 11.71
CA VAL A 313 -25.14 -30.30 12.56
C VAL A 313 -25.12 -28.78 12.63
N SER A 314 -25.04 -28.21 13.83
CA SER A 314 -24.88 -26.75 14.00
C SER A 314 -23.62 -26.25 13.28
N GLN A 315 -23.72 -25.12 12.61
CA GLN A 315 -22.59 -24.48 11.93
C GLN A 315 -21.50 -24.15 12.94
N ARG A 316 -20.22 -24.22 12.49
CA ARG A 316 -19.08 -23.81 13.29
C ARG A 316 -18.57 -22.47 12.82
N PHE A 317 -18.16 -21.64 13.77
CA PHE A 317 -17.59 -20.33 13.50
C PHE A 317 -16.16 -20.28 14.03
N PRO A 318 -15.20 -19.84 13.22
CA PRO A 318 -13.82 -19.68 13.67
C PRO A 318 -13.71 -18.51 14.65
N VAL A 319 -13.12 -18.78 15.78
CA VAL A 319 -12.75 -17.82 16.83
C VAL A 319 -11.23 -17.71 16.83
N LYS A 320 -10.71 -16.51 16.54
CA LYS A 320 -9.28 -16.21 16.54
C LYS A 320 -8.86 -15.87 17.97
N ILE A 321 -7.98 -16.66 18.55
CA ILE A 321 -7.45 -16.53 19.91
C ILE A 321 -6.00 -16.09 19.79
N ARG A 322 -5.65 -14.93 20.32
CA ARG A 322 -4.24 -14.48 20.40
C ARG A 322 -3.59 -15.14 21.61
N VAL A 323 -2.47 -15.80 21.38
CA VAL A 323 -1.71 -16.50 22.41
C VAL A 323 -0.74 -15.54 23.09
N ASP A 324 -0.71 -15.55 24.41
CA ASP A 324 0.27 -14.81 25.21
C ASP A 324 1.53 -15.65 25.36
N ASN A 325 2.72 -15.05 25.13
CA ASN A 325 4.03 -15.67 25.26
C ASN A 325 4.18 -17.04 24.54
N PRO A 326 4.04 -17.09 23.21
CA PRO A 326 4.20 -18.31 22.43
C PRO A 326 5.67 -18.77 22.43
N GLU A 327 5.90 -20.08 22.60
CA GLU A 327 7.23 -20.66 22.44
C GLU A 327 7.52 -20.94 20.96
N ALA A 328 8.54 -20.30 20.40
CA ALA A 328 8.84 -20.34 18.96
C ALA A 328 9.05 -21.76 18.37
N ASP A 329 9.50 -22.71 19.19
CA ASP A 329 9.77 -24.09 18.74
C ASP A 329 8.55 -24.99 18.71
N LEU A 330 7.51 -24.65 19.47
CA LEU A 330 6.26 -25.42 19.55
C LEU A 330 5.19 -24.89 18.59
N PHE A 331 5.20 -23.58 18.34
CA PHE A 331 4.22 -22.94 17.46
C PHE A 331 4.64 -23.04 16.01
N ARG A 332 3.87 -23.80 15.24
CA ARG A 332 4.01 -23.93 13.77
C ARG A 332 2.64 -23.77 13.14
N VAL A 333 2.58 -23.04 12.06
CA VAL A 333 1.32 -22.86 11.32
C VAL A 333 0.76 -24.23 10.92
N GLY A 334 -0.53 -24.46 11.22
CA GLY A 334 -1.21 -25.73 10.94
C GLY A 334 -1.11 -26.78 12.06
N THR A 335 -0.34 -26.53 13.13
CA THR A 335 -0.32 -27.45 14.29
C THR A 335 -1.71 -27.52 14.93
N SER A 336 -2.23 -28.74 15.13
CA SER A 336 -3.52 -28.95 15.80
C SER A 336 -3.48 -28.54 17.27
N ALA A 337 -4.56 -27.96 17.74
CA ALA A 337 -4.68 -27.47 19.09
C ALA A 337 -6.07 -27.79 19.68
N VAL A 338 -6.17 -27.68 20.98
CA VAL A 338 -7.43 -27.69 21.72
C VAL A 338 -7.60 -26.34 22.40
N ALA A 339 -8.73 -25.71 22.20
CA ALA A 339 -9.05 -24.43 22.83
C ALA A 339 -10.18 -24.59 23.83
N VAL A 340 -10.00 -24.02 25.01
CA VAL A 340 -10.99 -23.93 26.09
C VAL A 340 -11.20 -22.46 26.41
N LEU A 341 -12.43 -21.99 26.31
CA LEU A 341 -12.77 -20.61 26.63
C LEU A 341 -13.34 -20.54 28.06
N GLU A 342 -12.87 -19.59 28.83
CA GLU A 342 -13.48 -19.28 30.11
C GLU A 342 -14.76 -18.49 29.85
N ARG A 343 -15.89 -19.01 30.33
CA ARG A 343 -17.17 -18.29 30.26
C ARG A 343 -17.04 -17.05 31.14
N GLY A 344 -16.95 -15.87 30.57
CA GLY A 344 -17.04 -14.64 31.34
C GLY A 344 -18.25 -14.69 32.25
N ARG A 345 -18.07 -14.51 33.54
CA ARG A 345 -19.17 -14.22 34.45
C ARG A 345 -19.87 -13.00 33.90
N GLY A 346 -20.98 -13.22 33.19
CA GLY A 346 -21.84 -12.16 32.73
C GLY A 346 -22.25 -11.32 33.91
N ASN A 347 -21.84 -10.10 33.95
CA ASN A 347 -22.51 -9.05 34.71
C ASN A 347 -23.84 -8.82 33.96
N ASP A 348 -24.85 -9.63 34.27
CA ASP A 348 -26.23 -9.42 33.83
C ASP A 348 -26.89 -8.25 34.64
N ALA A 349 -26.18 -7.16 34.78
CA ALA A 349 -26.66 -5.92 35.37
C ALA A 349 -26.35 -4.75 34.46
N GLU A 350 -27.08 -4.68 33.34
CA GLU A 350 -27.44 -3.44 32.63
C GLU A 350 -28.31 -3.82 31.43
N GLY A 351 -29.60 -3.81 31.66
CA GLY A 351 -30.59 -4.00 30.61
C GLY A 351 -31.95 -3.57 31.10
N HIS A 352 -32.21 -2.32 30.96
CA HIS A 352 -33.57 -1.81 30.71
C HIS A 352 -33.49 -0.60 29.80
#